data_ee58908643d2b56c763c8b67c39bb93f
#
_entry.id   ee58908643d2b56c763c8b67c39bb93f
#
_cell.length_a   1.000
_cell.length_b   1.000
_cell.length_c   1.000
_cell.angle_alpha   90.00
_cell.angle_beta   90.00
_cell.angle_gamma   90.00
#
_symmetry.space_group_name_H-M   'P 1'
#
loop_
_entity.id
_entity.type
_entity.pdbx_description
1 polymer ?
#
loop_
_entity_poly.entity_id
_entity_poly.type
_entity_poly.pdbx_seq_one_letter_code
_entity_poly.pdbx_strand_id
1 'polypeptide(L)'
;MADDDVTAPRDIRAGGCRVLAPGDPDWDGARSVFNLLIDERPAAIALPQDEADVIDAVAVARERGLRVTAQGTGHGAGSLLPLDGIMLVNTSRLTEVGIDAEARRVRVGAGVRWRDVAPRLAELGLAALHGSSPDVGIAGYSLGGGIGWLSRRHGLQCNAVRAVELVTADGRMLRVDADHEPELFWALRGGGGSFGIVTAIEFDVVPVAELAAGALFFPVERTAEVLRAWTDLLPSLPDELTTWVAVIHFPPFDEVPAEVRGRSFAIVMAAFLGPESAARDLLAPVIDLGPELDALATQSPSALGTLAMDPEQPLPYRTVSAVLDRLPPETIDEVARIAADASALTLVQFRHAGGALSRVDAEAGSLAALPGDVVMFGLGLVVGPGAEATVRARLAELASAVAPAFAGDYANLVEEPADASAFFDAATWDRLERVKADWDPDDVVVGTHHVPARARA
;
A
#
# COMPACT_ATOMS: atom_id res chain seq x y z
N MET A 1 20.71 -46.80 -7.52
CA MET A 1 19.39 -46.30 -7.87
C MET A 1 18.52 -46.58 -6.64
N ALA A 2 18.38 -45.60 -5.82
CA ALA A 2 17.41 -45.58 -4.72
C ALA A 2 16.57 -44.34 -4.98
N ASP A 3 15.31 -44.56 -5.30
CA ASP A 3 14.28 -43.52 -5.39
C ASP A 3 14.14 -42.94 -3.97
N ASP A 4 14.60 -41.73 -3.75
CA ASP A 4 14.22 -40.91 -2.62
C ASP A 4 12.80 -40.40 -2.88
N ASP A 5 11.83 -41.19 -2.50
CA ASP A 5 10.42 -40.87 -2.39
C ASP A 5 10.28 -39.87 -1.25
N VAL A 6 10.39 -38.55 -1.60
CA VAL A 6 10.03 -37.45 -0.70
C VAL A 6 8.51 -37.45 -0.60
N THR A 7 7.98 -38.37 0.19
CA THR A 7 6.57 -38.40 0.57
C THR A 7 6.24 -37.10 1.30
N ALA A 8 5.49 -36.22 0.62
CA ALA A 8 4.85 -35.06 1.25
C ALA A 8 4.07 -35.50 2.50
N PRO A 9 4.24 -34.83 3.63
CA PRO A 9 3.53 -35.18 4.84
C PRO A 9 2.04 -34.96 4.65
N ARG A 10 1.28 -36.04 4.62
CA ARG A 10 -0.19 -36.02 4.59
C ARG A 10 -0.69 -35.51 5.95
N ASP A 11 -1.62 -34.56 5.88
CA ASP A 11 -2.46 -34.06 6.98
C ASP A 11 -1.70 -33.50 8.19
N ILE A 12 -1.17 -32.28 8.05
CA ILE A 12 -0.58 -31.56 9.17
C ILE A 12 -1.69 -30.72 9.79
N ARG A 13 -2.36 -31.26 10.79
CA ARG A 13 -3.16 -30.49 11.75
C ARG A 13 -2.27 -30.19 12.94
N ALA A 14 -1.74 -28.96 12.98
CA ALA A 14 -1.19 -28.42 14.21
C ALA A 14 -2.36 -27.80 14.97
N GLY A 15 -2.77 -28.31 16.09
CA GLY A 15 -3.90 -27.79 16.86
C GLY A 15 -5.19 -27.74 16.01
N GLY A 16 -5.72 -26.53 15.70
CA GLY A 16 -6.87 -26.28 14.84
C GLY A 16 -6.52 -25.78 13.45
N CYS A 17 -5.31 -25.24 13.24
CA CYS A 17 -4.91 -24.58 12.01
C CYS A 17 -4.78 -25.55 10.82
N ARG A 18 -5.45 -25.21 9.72
CA ARG A 18 -5.28 -25.93 8.44
C ARG A 18 -3.98 -25.48 7.77
N VAL A 19 -3.11 -26.44 7.46
CA VAL A 19 -1.86 -26.21 6.73
C VAL A 19 -1.91 -26.95 5.38
N LEU A 20 -1.61 -26.25 4.30
CA LEU A 20 -1.51 -26.79 2.94
C LEU A 20 -0.06 -27.06 2.59
N ALA A 21 0.14 -28.13 1.79
CA ALA A 21 1.40 -28.46 1.14
C ALA A 21 1.30 -28.30 -0.39
N PRO A 22 2.43 -28.15 -1.11
CA PRO A 22 2.43 -28.15 -2.56
C PRO A 22 1.71 -29.38 -3.13
N GLY A 23 0.74 -29.14 -4.03
CA GLY A 23 -0.08 -30.17 -4.64
C GLY A 23 -1.45 -30.41 -3.97
N ASP A 24 -1.74 -29.76 -2.85
CA ASP A 24 -3.10 -29.78 -2.28
C ASP A 24 -4.08 -29.02 -3.18
N PRO A 25 -5.36 -29.43 -3.25
CA PRO A 25 -6.36 -28.83 -4.15
C PRO A 25 -6.52 -27.31 -4.02
N ASP A 26 -6.38 -26.77 -2.81
CA ASP A 26 -6.56 -25.34 -2.53
C ASP A 26 -5.22 -24.54 -2.55
N TRP A 27 -4.11 -25.20 -2.88
CA TRP A 27 -2.76 -24.63 -2.84
C TRP A 27 -2.62 -23.37 -3.70
N ASP A 28 -2.98 -23.48 -4.99
CA ASP A 28 -2.81 -22.37 -5.94
C ASP A 28 -3.70 -21.16 -5.59
N GLY A 29 -4.90 -21.42 -5.10
CA GLY A 29 -5.77 -20.34 -4.61
C GLY A 29 -5.23 -19.64 -3.36
N ALA A 30 -4.63 -20.39 -2.44
CA ALA A 30 -4.14 -19.86 -1.17
C ALA A 30 -2.84 -19.04 -1.29
N ARG A 31 -2.04 -19.26 -2.34
CA ARG A 31 -0.81 -18.51 -2.65
C ARG A 31 -1.01 -17.41 -3.70
N SER A 32 -2.23 -17.27 -4.23
CA SER A 32 -2.52 -16.29 -5.27
C SER A 32 -2.40 -14.86 -4.73
N VAL A 33 -1.80 -13.97 -5.51
CA VAL A 33 -1.52 -12.59 -5.16
C VAL A 33 -2.15 -11.61 -6.16
N PHE A 34 -2.18 -10.32 -5.83
CA PHE A 34 -2.80 -9.31 -6.68
C PHE A 34 -2.02 -9.09 -8.00
N ASN A 35 -0.69 -9.09 -7.96
CA ASN A 35 0.13 -9.01 -9.17
C ASN A 35 0.38 -10.41 -9.77
N LEU A 36 -0.30 -10.73 -10.85
CA LEU A 36 -0.25 -12.05 -11.50
C LEU A 36 1.10 -12.42 -12.12
N LEU A 37 2.09 -11.52 -12.12
CA LEU A 37 3.47 -11.84 -12.50
C LEU A 37 4.27 -12.47 -11.37
N ILE A 38 3.74 -12.47 -10.14
CA ILE A 38 4.40 -12.99 -8.95
C ILE A 38 3.90 -14.43 -8.72
N ASP A 39 4.80 -15.39 -8.82
CA ASP A 39 4.56 -16.81 -8.55
C ASP A 39 5.20 -17.19 -7.21
N GLU A 40 4.47 -17.01 -6.12
CA GLU A 40 4.95 -17.39 -4.79
C GLU A 40 4.97 -18.91 -4.63
N ARG A 41 6.09 -19.43 -4.08
CA ARG A 41 6.30 -20.86 -3.84
C ARG A 41 6.73 -21.11 -2.41
N PRO A 42 5.84 -20.92 -1.42
CA PRO A 42 6.15 -21.18 -0.03
C PRO A 42 6.34 -22.69 0.23
N ALA A 43 7.07 -23.04 1.29
CA ALA A 43 7.22 -24.43 1.71
C ALA A 43 5.91 -25.03 2.25
N ALA A 44 5.05 -24.21 2.85
CA ALA A 44 3.72 -24.56 3.33
C ALA A 44 2.85 -23.28 3.44
N ILE A 45 1.52 -23.45 3.49
CA ILE A 45 0.58 -22.34 3.72
C ILE A 45 -0.31 -22.68 4.90
N ALA A 46 -0.27 -21.85 5.95
CA ALA A 46 -1.21 -21.91 7.06
C ALA A 46 -2.42 -21.00 6.79
N LEU A 47 -3.62 -21.49 7.11
CA LEU A 47 -4.91 -20.80 6.89
C LEU A 47 -5.59 -20.54 8.25
N PRO A 48 -5.05 -19.67 9.12
CA PRO A 48 -5.60 -19.42 10.45
C PRO A 48 -6.99 -18.78 10.38
N GLN A 49 -7.85 -19.14 11.35
CA GLN A 49 -9.17 -18.59 11.55
C GLN A 49 -9.23 -17.67 12.78
N ASP A 50 -8.27 -17.81 13.69
CA ASP A 50 -8.12 -17.02 14.90
C ASP A 50 -6.64 -16.92 15.33
N GLU A 51 -6.37 -16.25 16.44
CA GLU A 51 -5.03 -16.05 16.99
C GLU A 51 -4.38 -17.37 17.46
N ALA A 52 -5.17 -18.33 17.95
CA ALA A 52 -4.65 -19.62 18.40
C ALA A 52 -4.09 -20.42 17.21
N ASP A 53 -4.77 -20.38 16.08
CA ASP A 53 -4.31 -20.96 14.82
C ASP A 53 -2.98 -20.31 14.34
N VAL A 54 -2.78 -19.01 14.54
CA VAL A 54 -1.52 -18.33 14.20
C VAL A 54 -0.38 -18.77 15.12
N ILE A 55 -0.65 -18.93 16.42
CA ILE A 55 0.33 -19.47 17.38
C ILE A 55 0.76 -20.88 16.96
N ASP A 56 -0.20 -21.75 16.63
CA ASP A 56 0.05 -23.10 16.15
C ASP A 56 0.88 -23.10 14.84
N ALA A 57 0.57 -22.22 13.89
CA ALA A 57 1.32 -22.09 12.64
C ALA A 57 2.78 -21.71 12.88
N VAL A 58 3.04 -20.72 13.75
CA VAL A 58 4.41 -20.32 14.13
C VAL A 58 5.16 -21.46 14.83
N ALA A 59 4.50 -22.18 15.76
CA ALA A 59 5.10 -23.32 16.44
C ALA A 59 5.52 -24.43 15.46
N VAL A 60 4.63 -24.79 14.51
CA VAL A 60 4.91 -25.80 13.47
C VAL A 60 6.05 -25.37 12.55
N ALA A 61 6.07 -24.10 12.13
CA ALA A 61 7.15 -23.58 11.31
C ALA A 61 8.50 -23.73 12.01
N ARG A 62 8.57 -23.34 13.29
CA ARG A 62 9.80 -23.49 14.11
C ARG A 62 10.24 -24.93 14.27
N GLU A 63 9.32 -25.86 14.59
CA GLU A 63 9.62 -27.29 14.71
C GLU A 63 10.21 -27.88 13.42
N ARG A 64 9.86 -27.30 12.26
CA ARG A 64 10.34 -27.73 10.95
C ARG A 64 11.55 -26.95 10.44
N GLY A 65 12.05 -25.99 11.21
CA GLY A 65 13.12 -25.10 10.79
C GLY A 65 12.73 -24.17 9.63
N LEU A 66 11.42 -23.87 9.48
CA LEU A 66 10.91 -22.90 8.50
C LEU A 66 10.88 -21.50 9.11
N ARG A 67 11.09 -20.50 8.27
CA ARG A 67 10.74 -19.11 8.56
C ARG A 67 9.24 -18.89 8.28
N VAL A 68 8.69 -17.76 8.73
CA VAL A 68 7.28 -17.43 8.53
C VAL A 68 7.12 -16.03 7.92
N THR A 69 6.11 -15.86 7.09
CA THR A 69 5.67 -14.56 6.59
C THR A 69 4.15 -14.47 6.60
N ALA A 70 3.58 -13.27 6.74
CA ALA A 70 2.14 -13.04 6.72
C ALA A 70 1.69 -12.41 5.40
N GLN A 71 0.51 -12.82 4.92
CA GLN A 71 -0.11 -12.23 3.73
C GLN A 71 -1.64 -12.20 3.88
N GLY A 72 -2.23 -11.00 3.70
CA GLY A 72 -3.69 -10.85 3.65
C GLY A 72 -4.22 -10.87 2.22
N THR A 73 -3.82 -9.89 1.41
CA THR A 73 -4.32 -9.68 0.03
C THR A 73 -3.24 -9.86 -1.05
N GLY A 74 -1.97 -9.94 -0.68
CA GLY A 74 -0.86 -10.13 -1.62
C GLY A 74 -0.49 -8.89 -2.45
N HIS A 75 -0.97 -7.70 -2.12
CA HIS A 75 -0.56 -6.46 -2.82
C HIS A 75 0.95 -6.18 -2.69
N GLY A 76 1.58 -6.52 -1.55
CA GLY A 76 3.02 -6.35 -1.33
C GLY A 76 3.87 -7.58 -1.68
N ALA A 77 3.32 -8.61 -2.33
CA ALA A 77 4.02 -9.88 -2.57
C ALA A 77 5.29 -9.72 -3.42
N GLY A 78 5.30 -8.76 -4.35
CA GLY A 78 6.45 -8.52 -5.23
C GLY A 78 7.73 -8.09 -4.52
N SER A 79 7.61 -7.52 -3.32
CA SER A 79 8.74 -7.09 -2.48
C SER A 79 9.19 -8.13 -1.47
N LEU A 80 8.50 -9.29 -1.37
CA LEU A 80 8.96 -10.42 -0.56
C LEU A 80 10.15 -11.11 -1.19
N LEU A 81 11.02 -11.65 -0.34
CA LEU A 81 12.07 -12.56 -0.77
C LEU A 81 11.46 -13.86 -1.31
N PRO A 82 12.23 -14.67 -2.11
CA PRO A 82 11.77 -16.01 -2.47
C PRO A 82 11.32 -16.79 -1.22
N LEU A 83 10.18 -17.49 -1.32
CA LEU A 83 9.54 -18.16 -0.18
C LEU A 83 10.00 -19.61 0.04
N ASP A 84 11.12 -20.00 -0.58
CA ASP A 84 11.73 -21.30 -0.31
C ASP A 84 12.12 -21.42 1.17
N GLY A 85 11.65 -22.46 1.84
CA GLY A 85 11.87 -22.63 3.30
C GLY A 85 11.06 -21.70 4.19
N ILE A 86 10.03 -21.02 3.66
CA ILE A 86 9.15 -20.12 4.39
C ILE A 86 7.72 -20.70 4.41
N MET A 87 7.08 -20.68 5.58
CA MET A 87 5.64 -20.91 5.69
C MET A 87 4.90 -19.58 5.51
N LEU A 88 3.98 -19.53 4.55
CA LEU A 88 3.07 -18.42 4.34
C LEU A 88 1.87 -18.54 5.30
N VAL A 89 1.70 -17.57 6.18
CA VAL A 89 0.52 -17.43 7.05
C VAL A 89 -0.48 -16.55 6.32
N ASN A 90 -1.46 -17.15 5.66
CA ASN A 90 -2.50 -16.44 4.93
C ASN A 90 -3.58 -15.94 5.89
N THR A 91 -3.52 -14.66 6.22
CA THR A 91 -4.40 -14.02 7.23
C THR A 91 -5.77 -13.63 6.71
N SER A 92 -6.11 -13.95 5.46
CA SER A 92 -7.37 -13.52 4.80
C SER A 92 -8.66 -13.90 5.54
N ARG A 93 -8.59 -14.84 6.48
CA ARG A 93 -9.73 -15.31 7.28
C ARG A 93 -9.87 -14.59 8.64
N LEU A 94 -8.90 -13.78 9.04
CA LEU A 94 -8.98 -12.94 10.24
C LEU A 94 -9.77 -11.67 9.91
N THR A 95 -11.10 -11.77 9.89
CA THR A 95 -12.00 -10.76 9.31
C THR A 95 -12.87 -10.02 10.33
N GLU A 96 -12.56 -10.09 11.60
CA GLU A 96 -13.28 -9.36 12.63
C GLU A 96 -13.18 -7.85 12.45
N VAL A 97 -14.28 -7.13 12.66
CA VAL A 97 -14.36 -5.66 12.62
C VAL A 97 -15.18 -5.15 13.80
N GLY A 98 -14.52 -4.40 14.68
CA GLY A 98 -15.13 -3.64 15.76
C GLY A 98 -15.02 -2.14 15.50
N ILE A 99 -16.12 -1.40 15.51
CA ILE A 99 -16.16 0.06 15.36
C ILE A 99 -16.72 0.66 16.63
N ASP A 100 -15.92 1.49 17.31
CA ASP A 100 -16.36 2.36 18.40
C ASP A 100 -16.45 3.80 17.85
N ALA A 101 -17.67 4.19 17.46
CA ALA A 101 -17.91 5.50 16.86
C ALA A 101 -17.76 6.64 17.89
N GLU A 102 -18.02 6.40 19.17
CA GLU A 102 -17.88 7.40 20.23
C GLU A 102 -16.41 7.67 20.53
N ALA A 103 -15.60 6.62 20.69
CA ALA A 103 -14.15 6.73 20.82
C ALA A 103 -13.43 7.08 19.50
N ARG A 104 -14.14 7.03 18.35
CA ARG A 104 -13.59 7.18 17.00
C ARG A 104 -12.44 6.22 16.75
N ARG A 105 -12.67 4.95 17.04
CA ARG A 105 -11.66 3.91 16.98
C ARG A 105 -12.18 2.68 16.28
N VAL A 106 -11.32 2.02 15.53
CA VAL A 106 -11.64 0.80 14.79
C VAL A 106 -10.59 -0.26 15.13
N ARG A 107 -11.04 -1.48 15.47
CA ARG A 107 -10.21 -2.68 15.54
C ARG A 107 -10.58 -3.59 14.37
N VAL A 108 -9.57 -4.06 13.65
CA VAL A 108 -9.76 -4.99 12.53
C VAL A 108 -8.77 -6.15 12.59
N GLY A 109 -9.24 -7.34 12.23
CA GLY A 109 -8.39 -8.49 11.96
C GLY A 109 -7.50 -8.26 10.73
N ALA A 110 -6.36 -8.96 10.66
CA ALA A 110 -5.33 -8.73 9.64
C ALA A 110 -5.76 -9.10 8.20
N GLY A 111 -6.88 -9.81 8.02
CA GLY A 111 -7.46 -10.13 6.70
C GLY A 111 -8.45 -9.11 6.17
N VAL A 112 -8.81 -8.08 6.96
CA VAL A 112 -9.83 -7.09 6.59
C VAL A 112 -9.27 -6.13 5.53
N ARG A 113 -10.11 -5.78 4.54
CA ARG A 113 -9.82 -4.82 3.46
C ARG A 113 -10.53 -3.50 3.72
N TRP A 114 -10.07 -2.44 3.07
CA TRP A 114 -10.70 -1.12 3.19
C TRP A 114 -12.17 -1.11 2.75
N ARG A 115 -12.55 -1.92 1.73
CA ARG A 115 -13.95 -2.06 1.28
C ARG A 115 -14.91 -2.54 2.37
N ASP A 116 -14.39 -3.28 3.35
CA ASP A 116 -15.21 -3.88 4.42
C ASP A 116 -15.49 -2.88 5.56
N VAL A 117 -14.72 -1.78 5.63
CA VAL A 117 -14.74 -0.82 6.74
C VAL A 117 -15.14 0.58 6.28
N ALA A 118 -14.58 1.12 5.19
CA ALA A 118 -14.77 2.51 4.79
C ALA A 118 -16.25 2.89 4.56
N PRO A 119 -17.11 2.07 3.91
CA PRO A 119 -18.54 2.39 3.77
C PRO A 119 -19.27 2.44 5.11
N ARG A 120 -18.95 1.55 6.04
CA ARG A 120 -19.56 1.50 7.37
C ARG A 120 -19.19 2.73 8.22
N LEU A 121 -17.96 3.22 8.07
CA LEU A 121 -17.53 4.47 8.72
C LEU A 121 -18.27 5.68 8.15
N ALA A 122 -18.43 5.74 6.83
CA ALA A 122 -19.14 6.82 6.16
C ALA A 122 -20.59 6.96 6.63
N GLU A 123 -21.29 5.83 6.88
CA GLU A 123 -22.64 5.82 7.47
C GLU A 123 -22.68 6.43 8.88
N LEU A 124 -21.55 6.42 9.59
CA LEU A 124 -21.38 7.02 10.92
C LEU A 124 -20.83 8.45 10.89
N GLY A 125 -20.65 9.04 9.69
CA GLY A 125 -20.01 10.34 9.53
C GLY A 125 -18.51 10.34 9.87
N LEU A 126 -17.86 9.21 9.69
CA LEU A 126 -16.44 8.99 9.97
C LEU A 126 -15.68 8.58 8.71
N ALA A 127 -14.37 8.81 8.70
CA ALA A 127 -13.47 8.34 7.65
C ALA A 127 -12.17 7.78 8.25
N ALA A 128 -11.59 6.77 7.61
CA ALA A 128 -10.25 6.28 7.88
C ALA A 128 -9.24 6.90 6.89
N LEU A 129 -7.93 6.81 7.21
CA LEU A 129 -6.86 7.30 6.33
C LEU A 129 -6.50 6.22 5.28
N HIS A 130 -7.50 5.69 4.59
CA HIS A 130 -7.32 4.64 3.58
C HIS A 130 -6.71 5.17 2.28
N GLY A 131 -6.11 4.27 1.50
CA GLY A 131 -5.54 4.56 0.18
C GLY A 131 -6.59 4.70 -0.93
N SER A 132 -6.12 4.57 -2.16
CA SER A 132 -6.93 4.74 -3.38
C SER A 132 -7.71 3.49 -3.79
N SER A 133 -7.24 2.29 -3.40
CA SER A 133 -7.90 1.02 -3.74
C SER A 133 -8.63 0.41 -2.54
N PRO A 134 -9.93 0.07 -2.70
CA PRO A 134 -10.72 -0.53 -1.63
C PRO A 134 -10.33 -1.99 -1.35
N ASP A 135 -9.60 -2.64 -2.27
CA ASP A 135 -9.19 -4.05 -2.17
C ASP A 135 -7.94 -4.28 -1.32
N VAL A 136 -7.22 -3.24 -0.99
CA VAL A 136 -6.00 -3.30 -0.18
C VAL A 136 -6.30 -3.71 1.26
N GLY A 137 -5.49 -4.64 1.80
CA GLY A 137 -5.56 -5.09 3.20
C GLY A 137 -5.10 -4.02 4.17
N ILE A 138 -5.91 -3.77 5.22
CA ILE A 138 -5.68 -2.68 6.18
C ILE A 138 -4.37 -2.89 6.95
N ALA A 139 -4.08 -4.13 7.38
CA ALA A 139 -2.90 -4.41 8.19
C ALA A 139 -1.59 -4.11 7.43
N GLY A 140 -1.37 -4.71 6.26
CA GLY A 140 -0.16 -4.47 5.47
C GLY A 140 0.03 -3.01 5.08
N TYR A 141 -1.05 -2.34 4.65
CA TYR A 141 -1.05 -0.93 4.33
C TYR A 141 -0.61 -0.06 5.52
N SER A 142 -1.15 -0.34 6.71
CA SER A 142 -0.86 0.43 7.92
C SER A 142 0.55 0.16 8.47
N LEU A 143 1.04 -1.08 8.40
CA LEU A 143 2.37 -1.42 8.88
C LEU A 143 3.49 -0.78 8.05
N GLY A 144 3.30 -0.58 6.75
CA GLY A 144 4.27 0.03 5.86
C GLY A 144 4.10 1.55 5.67
N GLY A 145 3.17 2.18 6.40
CA GLY A 145 2.93 3.63 6.34
C GLY A 145 1.47 3.99 6.06
N GLY A 146 1.04 3.94 4.81
CA GLY A 146 -0.33 4.25 4.38
C GLY A 146 -0.55 5.71 4.01
N ILE A 147 -0.61 5.99 2.69
CA ILE A 147 -0.88 7.31 2.11
C ILE A 147 -2.23 7.28 1.40
N GLY A 148 -3.11 8.22 1.72
CA GLY A 148 -4.43 8.34 1.11
C GLY A 148 -4.89 9.78 0.94
N TRP A 149 -6.16 9.94 0.60
CA TRP A 149 -6.78 11.22 0.27
C TRP A 149 -6.86 12.21 1.44
N LEU A 150 -6.79 11.73 2.68
CA LEU A 150 -6.85 12.58 3.89
C LEU A 150 -5.46 12.78 4.53
N SER A 151 -4.40 12.22 3.92
CA SER A 151 -3.08 12.17 4.53
C SER A 151 -2.39 13.53 4.63
N ARG A 152 -2.65 14.47 3.73
CA ARG A 152 -2.08 15.83 3.84
C ARG A 152 -2.55 16.55 5.11
N ARG A 153 -3.77 16.27 5.54
CA ARG A 153 -4.34 16.86 6.77
C ARG A 153 -3.99 16.04 8.02
N HIS A 154 -3.96 14.71 7.92
CA HIS A 154 -3.93 13.82 9.08
C HIS A 154 -2.67 12.95 9.19
N GLY A 155 -1.75 12.99 8.22
CA GLY A 155 -0.51 12.21 8.21
C GLY A 155 -0.69 10.78 7.68
N LEU A 156 0.30 9.94 7.97
CA LEU A 156 0.35 8.54 7.59
C LEU A 156 -0.61 7.69 8.43
N GLN A 157 -1.23 6.67 7.82
CA GLN A 157 -2.11 5.73 8.54
C GLN A 157 -1.38 4.98 9.66
N CYS A 158 -0.09 4.65 9.50
CA CYS A 158 0.70 3.98 10.55
C CYS A 158 0.75 4.81 11.84
N ASN A 159 0.71 6.14 11.75
CA ASN A 159 0.73 7.03 12.89
C ASN A 159 -0.66 7.24 13.52
N ALA A 160 -1.74 6.82 12.83
CA ALA A 160 -3.08 6.70 13.42
C ALA A 160 -3.31 5.36 14.15
N VAL A 161 -2.41 4.37 14.00
CA VAL A 161 -2.47 3.09 14.73
C VAL A 161 -2.26 3.33 16.22
N ARG A 162 -3.11 2.72 17.05
CA ARG A 162 -3.10 2.84 18.52
C ARG A 162 -2.70 1.56 19.22
N ALA A 163 -2.95 0.40 18.61
CA ALA A 163 -2.46 -0.87 19.09
C ALA A 163 -2.29 -1.88 17.96
N VAL A 164 -1.42 -2.85 18.18
CA VAL A 164 -1.22 -3.99 17.29
C VAL A 164 -1.28 -5.26 18.11
N GLU A 165 -2.03 -6.25 17.65
CA GLU A 165 -2.05 -7.61 18.17
C GLU A 165 -1.25 -8.49 17.22
N LEU A 166 -0.30 -9.26 17.79
CA LEU A 166 0.61 -10.07 16.98
C LEU A 166 1.08 -11.32 17.73
N VAL A 167 1.45 -12.34 16.95
CA VAL A 167 2.19 -13.50 17.45
C VAL A 167 3.67 -13.30 17.14
N THR A 168 4.48 -13.33 18.20
CA THR A 168 5.95 -13.18 18.11
C THR A 168 6.64 -14.42 17.52
N ALA A 169 7.91 -14.27 17.14
CA ALA A 169 8.71 -15.36 16.62
C ALA A 169 8.81 -16.57 17.57
N ASP A 170 8.71 -16.37 18.87
CA ASP A 170 8.69 -17.44 19.90
C ASP A 170 7.28 -17.98 20.23
N GLY A 171 6.24 -17.52 19.49
CA GLY A 171 4.87 -18.04 19.58
C GLY A 171 4.01 -17.42 20.68
N ARG A 172 4.42 -16.29 21.27
CA ARG A 172 3.61 -15.56 22.26
C ARG A 172 2.64 -14.61 21.59
N MET A 173 1.38 -14.59 22.03
CA MET A 173 0.42 -13.57 21.67
C MET A 173 0.67 -12.30 22.48
N LEU A 174 0.80 -11.16 21.81
CA LEU A 174 0.97 -9.85 22.43
C LEU A 174 -0.03 -8.84 21.87
N ARG A 175 -0.43 -7.90 22.72
CA ARG A 175 -1.01 -6.60 22.32
C ARG A 175 -0.01 -5.51 22.70
N VAL A 176 0.44 -4.76 21.72
CA VAL A 176 1.44 -3.70 21.90
C VAL A 176 0.83 -2.34 21.58
N ASP A 177 1.21 -1.33 22.36
CA ASP A 177 0.76 0.05 22.22
C ASP A 177 1.82 1.00 22.83
N ALA A 178 1.49 2.29 22.97
CA ALA A 178 2.42 3.29 23.49
C ALA A 178 2.88 3.02 24.96
N ASP A 179 2.08 2.28 25.75
CA ASP A 179 2.34 1.98 27.15
C ASP A 179 2.89 0.55 27.35
N HIS A 180 2.66 -0.33 26.36
CA HIS A 180 3.05 -1.74 26.43
C HIS A 180 3.94 -2.10 25.22
N GLU A 181 5.19 -2.47 25.49
CA GLU A 181 6.23 -2.77 24.49
C GLU A 181 6.41 -1.62 23.46
N PRO A 182 6.67 -0.39 23.92
CA PRO A 182 6.68 0.80 23.07
C PRO A 182 7.71 0.76 21.93
N GLU A 183 8.85 0.07 22.10
CA GLU A 183 9.85 -0.08 21.06
C GLU A 183 9.35 -0.98 19.92
N LEU A 184 8.69 -2.09 20.24
CA LEU A 184 8.06 -2.96 19.26
C LEU A 184 6.91 -2.26 18.55
N PHE A 185 6.08 -1.53 19.30
CA PHE A 185 4.99 -0.72 18.75
C PHE A 185 5.50 0.38 17.82
N TRP A 186 6.60 1.05 18.16
CA TRP A 186 7.24 2.02 17.29
C TRP A 186 7.73 1.38 15.99
N ALA A 187 8.38 0.22 16.05
CA ALA A 187 8.91 -0.47 14.88
C ALA A 187 7.80 -0.92 13.91
N LEU A 188 6.67 -1.41 14.43
CA LEU A 188 5.53 -1.86 13.63
C LEU A 188 4.83 -0.73 12.87
N ARG A 189 4.96 0.52 13.32
CA ARG A 189 4.34 1.68 12.68
C ARG A 189 5.26 2.29 11.62
N GLY A 190 5.31 1.67 10.44
CA GLY A 190 6.11 2.08 9.29
C GLY A 190 7.26 1.14 8.95
N GLY A 191 7.73 0.29 9.90
CA GLY A 191 8.82 -0.67 9.65
C GLY A 191 8.36 -2.03 9.11
N GLY A 192 7.05 -2.17 8.81
CA GLY A 192 6.50 -3.37 8.16
C GLY A 192 6.29 -4.55 9.07
N GLY A 193 6.16 -5.73 8.48
CA GLY A 193 5.77 -7.00 9.12
C GLY A 193 6.93 -7.88 9.61
N SER A 194 8.16 -7.37 9.75
CA SER A 194 9.34 -8.18 10.10
C SER A 194 9.40 -8.60 11.59
N PHE A 195 8.50 -8.09 12.45
CA PHE A 195 8.62 -8.19 13.90
C PHE A 195 7.69 -9.21 14.55
N GLY A 196 6.76 -9.79 13.80
CA GLY A 196 5.77 -10.77 14.23
C GLY A 196 4.64 -10.93 13.22
N ILE A 197 3.82 -11.97 13.41
CA ILE A 197 2.63 -12.19 12.59
C ILE A 197 1.48 -11.40 13.20
N VAL A 198 1.12 -10.27 12.57
CA VAL A 198 0.02 -9.42 13.03
C VAL A 198 -1.32 -10.12 12.81
N THR A 199 -2.14 -10.16 13.85
CA THR A 199 -3.49 -10.75 13.85
C THR A 199 -4.59 -9.71 13.84
N ALA A 200 -4.37 -8.54 14.46
CA ALA A 200 -5.29 -7.40 14.42
C ALA A 200 -4.55 -6.07 14.61
N ILE A 201 -5.17 -4.98 14.16
CA ILE A 201 -4.73 -3.62 14.43
C ILE A 201 -5.91 -2.76 14.90
N GLU A 202 -5.60 -1.79 15.75
CA GLU A 202 -6.53 -0.77 16.23
C GLU A 202 -6.02 0.62 15.82
N PHE A 203 -6.89 1.45 15.23
CA PHE A 203 -6.52 2.78 14.74
C PHE A 203 -7.63 3.80 14.91
N ASP A 204 -7.23 5.08 14.95
CA ASP A 204 -8.15 6.20 15.02
C ASP A 204 -8.78 6.50 13.65
N VAL A 205 -10.02 7.00 13.68
CA VAL A 205 -10.75 7.53 12.53
C VAL A 205 -11.16 8.97 12.78
N VAL A 206 -11.40 9.72 11.71
CA VAL A 206 -11.67 11.16 11.77
C VAL A 206 -13.13 11.47 11.42
N PRO A 207 -13.72 12.54 12.04
CA PRO A 207 -15.09 12.94 11.71
C PRO A 207 -15.13 13.60 10.32
N VAL A 208 -15.79 12.96 9.38
CA VAL A 208 -16.04 13.45 8.01
C VAL A 208 -17.42 12.96 7.58
N ALA A 209 -18.42 13.83 7.62
CA ALA A 209 -19.76 13.51 7.17
C ALA A 209 -19.88 13.60 5.65
N GLU A 210 -19.28 14.62 5.07
CA GLU A 210 -19.18 14.87 3.63
C GLU A 210 -17.92 15.67 3.31
N LEU A 211 -17.50 15.66 2.05
CA LEU A 211 -16.36 16.40 1.53
C LEU A 211 -16.56 16.71 0.05
N ALA A 212 -15.81 17.65 -0.50
CA ALA A 212 -15.75 17.83 -1.94
C ALA A 212 -14.73 16.85 -2.54
N ALA A 213 -15.18 15.99 -3.46
CA ALA A 213 -14.28 15.06 -4.13
C ALA A 213 -14.71 14.84 -5.58
N GLY A 214 -13.75 14.51 -6.45
CA GLY A 214 -14.01 14.22 -7.85
C GLY A 214 -12.79 14.36 -8.72
N ALA A 215 -13.00 14.31 -10.03
CA ALA A 215 -11.96 14.32 -11.03
C ALA A 215 -12.30 15.26 -12.20
N LEU A 216 -11.27 15.92 -12.73
CA LEU A 216 -11.29 16.79 -13.91
C LEU A 216 -10.51 16.10 -15.01
N PHE A 217 -11.15 15.81 -16.15
CA PHE A 217 -10.56 15.04 -17.24
C PHE A 217 -10.19 15.97 -18.40
N PHE A 218 -8.97 15.83 -18.87
CA PHE A 218 -8.44 16.57 -20.02
C PHE A 218 -7.94 15.60 -21.10
N PRO A 219 -8.06 15.90 -22.40
CA PRO A 219 -7.43 15.11 -23.43
C PRO A 219 -5.95 14.89 -23.14
N VAL A 220 -5.43 13.67 -23.41
CA VAL A 220 -4.05 13.28 -23.06
C VAL A 220 -3.00 14.18 -23.71
N GLU A 221 -3.30 14.78 -24.86
CA GLU A 221 -2.43 15.72 -25.57
C GLU A 221 -2.15 17.00 -24.76
N ARG A 222 -2.98 17.29 -23.76
CA ARG A 222 -2.82 18.43 -22.85
C ARG A 222 -2.06 18.10 -21.57
N THR A 223 -1.48 16.89 -21.45
CA THR A 223 -0.80 16.42 -20.24
C THR A 223 0.23 17.43 -19.72
N ALA A 224 1.09 17.99 -20.59
CA ALA A 224 2.11 18.94 -20.17
C ALA A 224 1.51 20.25 -19.61
N GLU A 225 0.43 20.74 -20.20
CA GLU A 225 -0.29 21.93 -19.74
C GLU A 225 -0.92 21.69 -18.36
N VAL A 226 -1.61 20.56 -18.20
CA VAL A 226 -2.26 20.16 -16.95
C VAL A 226 -1.23 19.96 -15.83
N LEU A 227 -0.11 19.27 -16.12
CA LEU A 227 0.97 19.06 -15.15
C LEU A 227 1.58 20.39 -14.68
N ARG A 228 1.81 21.37 -15.59
CA ARG A 228 2.32 22.69 -15.21
C ARG A 228 1.35 23.43 -14.29
N ALA A 229 0.08 23.53 -14.69
CA ALA A 229 -0.93 24.20 -13.88
C ALA A 229 -1.09 23.54 -12.50
N TRP A 230 -1.08 22.22 -12.46
CA TRP A 230 -1.14 21.46 -11.19
C TRP A 230 0.09 21.72 -10.33
N THR A 231 1.30 21.65 -10.89
CA THR A 231 2.55 21.85 -10.15
C THR A 231 2.66 23.27 -9.59
N ASP A 232 2.27 24.28 -10.39
CA ASP A 232 2.28 25.68 -9.97
C ASP A 232 1.29 25.94 -8.82
N LEU A 233 0.22 25.15 -8.73
CA LEU A 233 -0.83 25.28 -7.73
C LEU A 233 -0.39 24.72 -6.35
N LEU A 234 0.40 23.64 -6.31
CA LEU A 234 0.70 22.88 -5.10
C LEU A 234 1.16 23.70 -3.90
N PRO A 235 2.09 24.69 -4.04
CA PRO A 235 2.59 25.46 -2.90
C PRO A 235 1.54 26.32 -2.19
N SER A 236 0.41 26.60 -2.87
CA SER A 236 -0.67 27.47 -2.36
C SER A 236 -1.80 26.69 -1.69
N LEU A 237 -1.82 25.35 -1.81
CA LEU A 237 -2.92 24.54 -1.35
C LEU A 237 -2.86 24.27 0.17
N PRO A 238 -4.00 24.41 0.87
CA PRO A 238 -4.08 24.08 2.29
C PRO A 238 -3.97 22.56 2.52
N ASP A 239 -3.67 22.16 3.74
CA ASP A 239 -3.54 20.74 4.11
C ASP A 239 -4.85 19.95 3.94
N GLU A 240 -5.98 20.61 4.03
CA GLU A 240 -7.33 20.06 3.84
C GLU A 240 -7.59 19.59 2.40
N LEU A 241 -6.81 20.07 1.42
CA LEU A 241 -6.93 19.66 0.01
C LEU A 241 -5.81 18.71 -0.38
N THR A 242 -6.16 17.49 -0.72
CA THR A 242 -5.28 16.53 -1.40
C THR A 242 -5.64 16.49 -2.88
N THR A 243 -4.66 16.60 -3.75
CA THR A 243 -4.85 16.51 -5.19
C THR A 243 -3.78 15.63 -5.83
N TRP A 244 -4.21 14.81 -6.78
CA TRP A 244 -3.35 13.95 -7.59
C TRP A 244 -3.58 14.25 -9.05
N VAL A 245 -2.56 14.10 -9.87
CA VAL A 245 -2.68 14.11 -11.31
C VAL A 245 -2.26 12.78 -11.88
N ALA A 246 -3.04 12.23 -12.80
CA ALA A 246 -2.73 10.96 -13.44
C ALA A 246 -2.92 11.06 -14.95
N VAL A 247 -2.08 10.33 -15.70
CA VAL A 247 -2.36 9.99 -17.09
C VAL A 247 -2.83 8.52 -17.08
N ILE A 248 -4.06 8.30 -17.56
CA ILE A 248 -4.68 6.97 -17.58
C ILE A 248 -5.09 6.65 -19.03
N HIS A 249 -4.68 5.45 -19.47
CA HIS A 249 -5.08 4.85 -20.74
C HIS A 249 -6.14 3.79 -20.47
N PHE A 250 -7.42 4.16 -20.64
CA PHE A 250 -8.53 3.26 -20.38
C PHE A 250 -8.64 2.18 -21.46
N PRO A 251 -8.74 0.89 -21.08
CA PRO A 251 -8.90 -0.17 -22.07
C PRO A 251 -10.28 -0.13 -22.73
N PRO A 252 -10.43 -0.71 -23.93
CA PRO A 252 -11.69 -0.72 -24.67
C PRO A 252 -12.66 -1.84 -24.24
N PHE A 253 -12.69 -2.20 -22.96
CA PHE A 253 -13.54 -3.25 -22.41
C PHE A 253 -14.93 -2.73 -22.03
N ASP A 254 -15.96 -3.59 -22.10
CA ASP A 254 -17.34 -3.21 -21.83
C ASP A 254 -17.60 -2.79 -20.37
N GLU A 255 -16.78 -3.26 -19.44
CA GLU A 255 -16.81 -2.89 -18.01
C GLU A 255 -16.36 -1.46 -17.74
N VAL A 256 -15.62 -0.84 -18.70
CA VAL A 256 -15.17 0.55 -18.60
C VAL A 256 -16.32 1.49 -18.99
N PRO A 257 -16.63 2.54 -18.21
CA PRO A 257 -17.66 3.51 -18.55
C PRO A 257 -17.51 4.07 -19.97
N ALA A 258 -18.62 4.20 -20.69
CA ALA A 258 -18.63 4.55 -22.12
C ALA A 258 -17.92 5.88 -22.40
N GLU A 259 -17.96 6.84 -21.47
CA GLU A 259 -17.39 8.18 -21.58
C GLU A 259 -15.86 8.16 -21.65
N VAL A 260 -15.21 7.16 -21.06
CA VAL A 260 -13.74 7.06 -20.98
C VAL A 260 -13.20 5.83 -21.71
N ARG A 261 -14.04 4.89 -22.13
CA ARG A 261 -13.67 3.63 -22.76
C ARG A 261 -12.78 3.81 -23.99
N GLY A 262 -11.62 3.14 -23.99
CA GLY A 262 -10.67 3.18 -25.10
C GLY A 262 -10.03 4.55 -25.34
N ARG A 263 -10.15 5.46 -24.38
CA ARG A 263 -9.62 6.82 -24.46
C ARG A 263 -8.50 7.02 -23.43
N SER A 264 -7.72 8.06 -23.63
CA SER A 264 -6.62 8.43 -22.75
C SER A 264 -6.83 9.86 -22.24
N PHE A 265 -6.58 10.06 -20.96
CA PHE A 265 -6.79 11.36 -20.31
C PHE A 265 -5.63 11.73 -19.39
N ALA A 266 -5.35 13.02 -19.29
CA ALA A 266 -4.73 13.62 -18.12
C ALA A 266 -5.86 14.00 -17.15
N ILE A 267 -5.78 13.53 -15.90
CA ILE A 267 -6.87 13.63 -14.92
C ILE A 267 -6.34 14.27 -13.65
N VAL A 268 -6.96 15.36 -13.22
CA VAL A 268 -6.70 15.96 -11.90
C VAL A 268 -7.79 15.51 -10.95
N MET A 269 -7.43 14.76 -9.95
CA MET A 269 -8.32 14.26 -8.89
C MET A 269 -8.12 15.10 -7.63
N ALA A 270 -9.18 15.34 -6.89
CA ALA A 270 -9.15 16.13 -5.66
C ALA A 270 -10.07 15.58 -4.60
N ALA A 271 -9.64 15.71 -3.33
CA ALA A 271 -10.45 15.48 -2.14
C ALA A 271 -10.19 16.64 -1.16
N PHE A 272 -11.23 17.36 -0.82
CA PHE A 272 -11.16 18.55 0.05
C PHE A 272 -12.09 18.41 1.25
N LEU A 273 -11.54 18.56 2.44
CA LEU A 273 -12.27 18.57 3.71
C LEU A 273 -12.97 19.92 3.91
N GLY A 274 -13.93 20.21 3.04
CA GLY A 274 -14.68 21.47 3.02
C GLY A 274 -15.74 21.48 1.91
N PRO A 275 -16.45 22.60 1.74
CA PRO A 275 -17.53 22.72 0.76
C PRO A 275 -16.99 22.74 -0.67
N GLU A 276 -17.79 22.23 -1.63
CA GLU A 276 -17.45 22.16 -3.05
C GLU A 276 -17.07 23.52 -3.64
N SER A 277 -17.76 24.60 -3.27
CA SER A 277 -17.46 25.93 -3.78
C SER A 277 -16.03 26.37 -3.46
N ALA A 278 -15.58 26.12 -2.22
CA ALA A 278 -14.19 26.42 -1.83
C ALA A 278 -13.16 25.51 -2.51
N ALA A 279 -13.50 24.23 -2.75
CA ALA A 279 -12.64 23.35 -3.55
C ALA A 279 -12.47 23.89 -4.97
N ARG A 280 -13.57 24.35 -5.60
CA ARG A 280 -13.54 24.95 -6.94
C ARG A 280 -12.72 26.24 -6.99
N ASP A 281 -12.84 27.10 -5.97
CA ASP A 281 -12.02 28.31 -5.88
C ASP A 281 -10.52 27.99 -5.79
N LEU A 282 -10.15 26.99 -4.95
CA LEU A 282 -8.77 26.51 -4.82
C LEU A 282 -8.22 25.88 -6.09
N LEU A 283 -9.06 25.18 -6.85
CA LEU A 283 -8.71 24.49 -8.09
C LEU A 283 -8.93 25.33 -9.36
N ALA A 284 -9.34 26.60 -9.21
CA ALA A 284 -9.66 27.47 -10.34
C ALA A 284 -8.58 27.49 -11.44
N PRO A 285 -7.26 27.57 -11.14
CA PRO A 285 -6.23 27.56 -12.18
C PRO A 285 -6.23 26.31 -13.07
N VAL A 286 -6.70 25.17 -12.54
CA VAL A 286 -6.85 23.93 -13.30
C VAL A 286 -8.22 23.85 -13.98
N ILE A 287 -9.29 24.28 -13.30
CA ILE A 287 -10.65 24.29 -13.85
C ILE A 287 -10.74 25.26 -15.06
N ASP A 288 -10.08 26.40 -15.00
CA ASP A 288 -10.05 27.40 -16.06
C ASP A 288 -9.36 26.92 -17.35
N LEU A 289 -8.61 25.83 -17.29
CA LEU A 289 -8.11 25.11 -18.47
C LEU A 289 -9.25 24.49 -19.29
N GLY A 290 -10.46 24.37 -18.75
CA GLY A 290 -11.62 23.78 -19.41
C GLY A 290 -11.50 22.25 -19.55
N PRO A 291 -11.76 21.46 -18.50
CA PRO A 291 -11.81 20.01 -18.57
C PRO A 291 -12.93 19.55 -19.51
N GLU A 292 -12.74 18.42 -20.17
CA GLU A 292 -13.77 17.78 -21.00
C GLU A 292 -14.89 17.19 -20.13
N LEU A 293 -14.51 16.61 -18.98
CA LEU A 293 -15.44 16.11 -17.97
C LEU A 293 -15.06 16.70 -16.60
N ASP A 294 -16.04 17.21 -15.87
CA ASP A 294 -15.92 17.71 -14.50
C ASP A 294 -16.85 16.90 -13.59
N ALA A 295 -16.26 16.09 -12.73
CA ALA A 295 -16.97 15.25 -11.78
C ALA A 295 -16.75 15.70 -10.32
N LEU A 296 -16.21 16.90 -10.09
CA LEU A 296 -16.03 17.46 -8.75
C LEU A 296 -17.38 17.81 -8.13
N ALA A 297 -17.71 17.19 -7.01
CA ALA A 297 -18.98 17.35 -6.32
C ALA A 297 -18.85 17.10 -4.81
N THR A 298 -19.87 17.49 -4.04
CA THR A 298 -20.01 17.05 -2.65
C THR A 298 -20.30 15.56 -2.61
N GLN A 299 -19.50 14.81 -1.85
CA GLN A 299 -19.51 13.35 -1.78
C GLN A 299 -19.52 12.85 -0.33
N SER A 300 -19.97 11.61 -0.15
CA SER A 300 -19.69 10.82 1.04
C SER A 300 -18.21 10.41 1.06
N PRO A 301 -17.56 10.31 2.23
CA PRO A 301 -16.17 9.83 2.30
C PRO A 301 -15.95 8.41 1.74
N SER A 302 -16.99 7.60 1.58
CA SER A 302 -16.91 6.31 0.90
C SER A 302 -16.47 6.42 -0.58
N ALA A 303 -16.71 7.56 -1.24
CA ALA A 303 -16.29 7.80 -2.62
C ALA A 303 -14.76 7.83 -2.80
N LEU A 304 -14.02 8.12 -1.74
CA LEU A 304 -12.54 8.17 -1.79
C LEU A 304 -11.91 6.83 -2.18
N GLY A 305 -12.55 5.70 -1.87
CA GLY A 305 -12.05 4.37 -2.20
C GLY A 305 -12.00 4.07 -3.71
N THR A 306 -12.78 4.78 -4.53
CA THR A 306 -12.86 4.57 -5.98
C THR A 306 -12.42 5.80 -6.79
N LEU A 307 -12.04 6.89 -6.13
CA LEU A 307 -11.70 8.14 -6.78
C LEU A 307 -10.51 8.03 -7.75
N ALA A 308 -9.52 7.19 -7.43
CA ALA A 308 -8.35 6.97 -8.29
C ALA A 308 -8.62 6.00 -9.45
N MET A 309 -9.79 5.37 -9.50
CA MET A 309 -10.17 4.42 -10.55
C MET A 309 -9.23 3.20 -10.65
N ASP A 310 -8.62 2.81 -9.51
CA ASP A 310 -7.74 1.65 -9.44
C ASP A 310 -8.51 0.36 -9.77
N PRO A 311 -7.92 -0.60 -10.52
CA PRO A 311 -8.55 -1.88 -10.79
C PRO A 311 -8.70 -2.71 -9.51
N GLU A 312 -9.86 -3.37 -9.35
CA GLU A 312 -10.15 -4.22 -8.19
C GLU A 312 -9.82 -5.70 -8.42
N GLN A 313 -9.42 -6.07 -9.65
CA GLN A 313 -9.09 -7.44 -10.01
C GLN A 313 -7.57 -7.62 -10.16
N PRO A 314 -7.03 -8.79 -9.80
CA PRO A 314 -5.63 -9.11 -10.03
C PRO A 314 -5.23 -8.96 -11.50
N LEU A 315 -4.07 -8.35 -11.74
CA LEU A 315 -3.54 -8.04 -13.07
C LEU A 315 -2.03 -8.33 -13.14
N PRO A 316 -1.52 -8.71 -14.33
CA PRO A 316 -0.09 -8.82 -14.57
C PRO A 316 0.49 -7.42 -14.89
N TYR A 317 1.35 -6.88 -14.03
CA TYR A 317 1.90 -5.53 -14.23
C TYR A 317 3.32 -5.37 -13.69
N ARG A 318 4.00 -4.30 -14.12
CA ARG A 318 5.23 -3.78 -13.53
C ARG A 318 5.03 -2.32 -13.14
N THR A 319 5.76 -1.91 -12.10
CA THR A 319 5.66 -0.56 -11.54
C THR A 319 7.02 0.10 -11.38
N VAL A 320 6.99 1.40 -11.21
CA VAL A 320 8.08 2.22 -10.68
C VAL A 320 7.47 3.28 -9.77
N SER A 321 8.15 3.59 -8.67
CA SER A 321 7.74 4.68 -7.78
C SER A 321 8.95 5.51 -7.35
N ALA A 322 8.70 6.73 -6.90
CA ALA A 322 9.68 7.61 -6.28
C ALA A 322 8.96 8.64 -5.42
N VAL A 323 9.60 9.06 -4.34
CA VAL A 323 9.24 10.30 -3.65
C VAL A 323 10.15 11.39 -4.19
N LEU A 324 9.57 12.51 -4.60
CA LEU A 324 10.24 13.64 -5.23
C LEU A 324 10.12 14.87 -4.32
N ASP A 325 11.15 15.71 -4.26
CA ASP A 325 11.04 17.03 -3.62
C ASP A 325 9.91 17.85 -4.25
N ARG A 326 9.86 17.80 -5.58
CA ARG A 326 8.85 18.44 -6.42
C ARG A 326 8.86 17.77 -7.79
N LEU A 327 7.88 18.09 -8.65
CA LEU A 327 7.97 17.79 -10.08
C LEU A 327 8.65 18.98 -10.79
N PRO A 328 9.91 18.86 -11.26
CA PRO A 328 10.62 19.99 -11.85
C PRO A 328 9.96 20.46 -13.15
N PRO A 329 9.75 21.78 -13.37
CA PRO A 329 9.14 22.29 -14.59
C PRO A 329 9.86 21.85 -15.88
N GLU A 330 11.18 21.73 -15.83
CA GLU A 330 12.03 21.28 -16.94
C GLU A 330 11.83 19.84 -17.35
N THR A 331 11.28 18.99 -16.46
CA THR A 331 11.03 17.56 -16.73
C THR A 331 9.61 17.29 -17.23
N ILE A 332 8.70 18.28 -17.12
CA ILE A 332 7.26 18.08 -17.40
C ILE A 332 7.02 17.65 -18.84
N ASP A 333 7.70 18.25 -19.83
CA ASP A 333 7.51 17.88 -21.23
C ASP A 333 7.94 16.45 -21.52
N GLU A 334 9.05 16.01 -20.93
CA GLU A 334 9.55 14.65 -21.09
C GLU A 334 8.63 13.64 -20.37
N VAL A 335 8.21 13.93 -19.14
CA VAL A 335 7.24 13.13 -18.39
C VAL A 335 5.91 13.02 -19.16
N ALA A 336 5.40 14.14 -19.70
CA ALA A 336 4.18 14.14 -20.47
C ALA A 336 4.30 13.31 -21.76
N ARG A 337 5.44 13.39 -22.45
CA ARG A 337 5.73 12.57 -23.64
C ARG A 337 5.76 11.07 -23.30
N ILE A 338 6.40 10.70 -22.19
CA ILE A 338 6.48 9.32 -21.73
C ILE A 338 5.09 8.81 -21.32
N ALA A 339 4.37 9.59 -20.53
CA ALA A 339 3.06 9.22 -19.99
C ALA A 339 1.98 9.14 -21.07
N ALA A 340 2.07 9.92 -22.15
CA ALA A 340 1.10 9.88 -23.25
C ALA A 340 1.24 8.65 -24.16
N ASP A 341 2.29 7.83 -24.02
CA ASP A 341 2.50 6.62 -24.80
C ASP A 341 1.72 5.42 -24.24
N ALA A 342 0.51 5.25 -24.74
CA ALA A 342 -0.39 4.13 -24.36
C ALA A 342 0.12 2.73 -24.74
N SER A 343 1.23 2.61 -25.48
CA SER A 343 1.74 1.33 -25.92
C SER A 343 2.44 0.51 -24.82
N ALA A 344 2.86 1.16 -23.73
CA ALA A 344 3.63 0.54 -22.65
C ALA A 344 3.11 0.84 -21.26
N LEU A 345 2.67 2.08 -20.99
CA LEU A 345 2.16 2.48 -19.68
C LEU A 345 0.65 2.55 -19.68
N THR A 346 0.04 2.07 -18.62
CA THR A 346 -1.40 2.15 -18.37
C THR A 346 -1.73 3.35 -17.48
N LEU A 347 -0.84 3.62 -16.52
CA LEU A 347 -0.99 4.68 -15.54
C LEU A 347 0.35 5.35 -15.26
N VAL A 348 0.38 6.68 -15.25
CA VAL A 348 1.44 7.50 -14.61
C VAL A 348 0.74 8.49 -13.69
N GLN A 349 1.09 8.49 -12.41
CA GLN A 349 0.41 9.28 -11.39
C GLN A 349 1.41 10.06 -10.55
N PHE A 350 1.06 11.29 -10.21
CA PHE A 350 1.76 12.14 -9.23
C PHE A 350 0.78 12.54 -8.13
N ARG A 351 1.13 12.22 -6.90
CA ARG A 351 0.30 12.47 -5.70
C ARG A 351 0.90 13.63 -4.93
N HIS A 352 0.12 14.66 -4.67
CA HIS A 352 0.53 15.75 -3.78
C HIS A 352 0.65 15.21 -2.36
N ALA A 353 1.86 15.16 -1.85
CA ALA A 353 2.21 14.89 -0.47
C ALA A 353 2.36 16.21 0.31
N GLY A 354 3.35 16.36 1.19
CA GLY A 354 3.50 17.56 2.02
C GLY A 354 2.45 17.66 3.12
N GLY A 355 2.23 18.83 3.67
CA GLY A 355 1.32 19.01 4.79
C GLY A 355 1.71 18.17 6.01
N ALA A 356 0.77 17.40 6.59
CA ALA A 356 1.07 16.52 7.72
C ALA A 356 1.99 15.34 7.36
N LEU A 357 2.10 14.98 6.06
CA LEU A 357 3.01 13.92 5.60
C LEU A 357 4.49 14.30 5.70
N SER A 358 4.83 15.59 5.70
CA SER A 358 6.21 16.08 5.85
C SER A 358 6.54 16.56 7.26
N ARG A 359 5.59 16.50 8.20
CA ARG A 359 5.80 16.92 9.59
C ARG A 359 6.06 15.72 10.49
N VAL A 360 7.20 15.72 11.16
CA VAL A 360 7.56 14.71 12.16
C VAL A 360 6.80 14.98 13.46
N ASP A 361 5.99 14.02 13.89
CA ASP A 361 5.37 14.01 15.21
C ASP A 361 6.28 13.26 16.21
N ALA A 362 6.35 13.72 17.44
CA ALA A 362 7.13 13.09 18.51
C ALA A 362 6.64 11.68 18.87
N GLU A 363 5.35 11.39 18.63
CA GLU A 363 4.73 10.09 18.87
C GLU A 363 4.69 9.20 17.63
N ALA A 364 5.31 9.64 16.52
CA ALA A 364 5.32 8.87 15.28
C ALA A 364 6.03 7.51 15.43
N GLY A 365 5.68 6.58 14.54
CA GLY A 365 6.39 5.32 14.37
C GLY A 365 7.73 5.46 13.66
N SER A 366 8.26 4.34 13.17
CA SER A 366 9.53 4.31 12.43
C SER A 366 9.48 5.07 11.09
N LEU A 367 8.29 5.16 10.47
CA LEU A 367 8.05 6.07 9.35
C LEU A 367 7.30 7.31 9.87
N ALA A 368 8.04 8.35 10.23
CA ALA A 368 7.47 9.54 10.81
C ALA A 368 6.93 10.52 9.76
N ALA A 369 7.60 10.65 8.61
CA ALA A 369 7.27 11.58 7.53
C ALA A 369 7.81 11.07 6.19
N LEU A 370 7.33 11.65 5.10
CA LEU A 370 7.88 11.42 3.76
C LEU A 370 9.02 12.41 3.48
N PRO A 371 10.03 12.01 2.68
CA PRO A 371 11.18 12.86 2.38
C PRO A 371 10.91 13.95 1.32
N GLY A 372 9.72 13.99 0.70
CA GLY A 372 9.40 14.97 -0.35
C GLY A 372 7.90 15.24 -0.50
N ASP A 373 7.56 16.19 -1.37
CA ASP A 373 6.21 16.74 -1.50
C ASP A 373 5.38 16.12 -2.64
N VAL A 374 5.99 15.26 -3.48
CA VAL A 374 5.30 14.59 -4.58
C VAL A 374 5.67 13.10 -4.59
N VAL A 375 4.67 12.22 -4.63
CA VAL A 375 4.88 10.79 -4.81
C VAL A 375 4.52 10.42 -6.25
N MET A 376 5.49 9.93 -7.01
CA MET A 376 5.28 9.40 -8.36
C MET A 376 5.01 7.90 -8.31
N PHE A 377 4.09 7.44 -9.16
CA PHE A 377 3.82 6.03 -9.42
C PHE A 377 3.55 5.81 -10.90
N GLY A 378 4.27 4.87 -11.50
CA GLY A 378 4.08 4.44 -12.88
C GLY A 378 3.76 2.95 -12.95
N LEU A 379 2.79 2.57 -13.79
CA LEU A 379 2.36 1.19 -13.99
C LEU A 379 2.15 0.89 -15.46
N GLY A 380 2.64 -0.26 -15.90
CA GLY A 380 2.35 -0.84 -17.22
C GLY A 380 1.87 -2.28 -17.11
N LEU A 381 0.79 -2.60 -17.83
CA LEU A 381 0.27 -3.96 -17.92
C LEU A 381 1.19 -4.82 -18.80
N VAL A 382 1.46 -6.04 -18.36
CA VAL A 382 2.30 -7.01 -19.08
C VAL A 382 1.39 -8.05 -19.74
N VAL A 383 0.96 -7.74 -20.96
CA VAL A 383 0.04 -8.59 -21.73
C VAL A 383 0.67 -8.98 -23.06
N GLY A 384 0.92 -10.26 -23.23
CA GLY A 384 1.48 -10.82 -24.47
C GLY A 384 3.01 -10.88 -24.53
N PRO A 385 3.56 -11.52 -25.58
CA PRO A 385 4.99 -11.74 -25.74
C PRO A 385 5.77 -10.42 -25.88
N GLY A 386 6.85 -10.27 -25.10
CA GLY A 386 7.74 -9.10 -25.16
C GLY A 386 7.24 -7.86 -24.45
N ALA A 387 5.98 -7.83 -23.95
CA ALA A 387 5.40 -6.69 -23.26
C ALA A 387 6.22 -6.28 -22.02
N GLU A 388 6.73 -7.24 -21.25
CA GLU A 388 7.50 -6.95 -20.03
C GLU A 388 8.74 -6.11 -20.33
N ALA A 389 9.51 -6.44 -21.36
CA ALA A 389 10.70 -5.68 -21.72
C ALA A 389 10.35 -4.24 -22.15
N THR A 390 9.25 -4.05 -22.89
CA THR A 390 8.77 -2.74 -23.33
C THR A 390 8.31 -1.90 -22.12
N VAL A 391 7.52 -2.50 -21.24
CA VAL A 391 7.05 -1.83 -20.00
C VAL A 391 8.23 -1.43 -19.12
N ARG A 392 9.17 -2.35 -18.84
CA ARG A 392 10.36 -2.05 -18.03
C ARG A 392 11.20 -0.94 -18.62
N ALA A 393 11.42 -0.92 -19.94
CA ALA A 393 12.16 0.14 -20.59
C ALA A 393 11.47 1.51 -20.41
N ARG A 394 10.15 1.57 -20.57
CA ARG A 394 9.38 2.82 -20.42
C ARG A 394 9.31 3.31 -18.97
N LEU A 395 9.17 2.39 -18.01
CA LEU A 395 9.25 2.71 -16.56
C LEU A 395 10.63 3.25 -16.20
N ALA A 396 11.72 2.70 -16.76
CA ALA A 396 13.07 3.19 -16.56
C ALA A 396 13.29 4.60 -17.15
N GLU A 397 12.70 4.91 -18.32
CA GLU A 397 12.70 6.26 -18.88
C GLU A 397 11.98 7.25 -17.95
N LEU A 398 10.81 6.86 -17.39
CA LEU A 398 10.07 7.69 -16.44
C LEU A 398 10.89 7.96 -15.17
N ALA A 399 11.50 6.92 -14.59
CA ALA A 399 12.38 7.08 -13.42
C ALA A 399 13.57 8.01 -13.72
N SER A 400 14.17 7.88 -14.90
CA SER A 400 15.31 8.71 -15.32
C SER A 400 14.90 10.18 -15.50
N ALA A 401 13.70 10.45 -16.02
CA ALA A 401 13.19 11.81 -16.22
C ALA A 401 13.00 12.55 -14.88
N VAL A 402 12.63 11.87 -13.81
CA VAL A 402 12.38 12.47 -12.49
C VAL A 402 13.57 12.34 -11.53
N ALA A 403 14.64 11.62 -11.90
CA ALA A 403 15.80 11.38 -11.05
C ALA A 403 16.44 12.65 -10.46
N PRO A 404 16.50 13.82 -11.15
CA PRO A 404 17.04 15.04 -10.55
C PRO A 404 16.28 15.57 -9.34
N ALA A 405 15.01 15.15 -9.14
CA ALA A 405 14.15 15.55 -8.02
C ALA A 405 13.94 14.42 -7.01
N PHE A 406 14.61 13.30 -7.17
CA PHE A 406 14.48 12.14 -6.28
C PHE A 406 14.88 12.51 -4.85
N ALA A 407 13.97 12.32 -3.91
CA ALA A 407 14.16 12.56 -2.48
C ALA A 407 14.23 11.26 -1.67
N GLY A 408 13.68 10.16 -2.20
CA GLY A 408 13.68 8.85 -1.55
C GLY A 408 12.62 7.92 -2.11
N ASP A 409 12.46 6.78 -1.46
CA ASP A 409 11.46 5.78 -1.79
C ASP A 409 10.39 5.67 -0.69
N TYR A 410 9.25 5.09 -1.04
CA TYR A 410 8.16 4.80 -0.13
C TYR A 410 7.80 3.31 -0.24
N ALA A 411 8.08 2.54 0.81
CA ALA A 411 8.05 1.08 0.81
C ALA A 411 6.76 0.47 0.26
N ASN A 412 5.58 1.01 0.61
CA ASN A 412 4.30 0.48 0.12
C ASN A 412 4.06 0.63 -1.40
N LEU A 413 4.89 1.38 -2.11
CA LEU A 413 4.81 1.53 -3.57
C LEU A 413 6.00 0.91 -4.31
N VAL A 414 6.96 0.34 -3.59
CA VAL A 414 8.08 -0.43 -4.18
C VAL A 414 7.68 -1.89 -4.24
N GLU A 415 7.35 -2.38 -5.42
CA GLU A 415 6.81 -3.72 -5.63
C GLU A 415 7.84 -4.76 -6.10
N GLU A 416 9.12 -4.41 -6.05
CA GLU A 416 10.24 -5.33 -6.31
C GLU A 416 11.13 -5.42 -5.06
N PRO A 417 11.89 -6.52 -4.87
CA PRO A 417 12.82 -6.62 -3.77
C PRO A 417 13.82 -5.45 -3.78
N ALA A 418 13.95 -4.77 -2.64
CA ALA A 418 14.84 -3.64 -2.46
C ALA A 418 15.59 -3.77 -1.13
N ASP A 419 16.70 -3.06 -1.00
CA ASP A 419 17.39 -2.90 0.29
C ASP A 419 16.51 -2.05 1.21
N ALA A 420 15.92 -2.67 2.24
CA ALA A 420 15.01 -2.01 3.15
C ALA A 420 15.64 -0.82 3.89
N SER A 421 16.96 -0.80 4.06
CA SER A 421 17.67 0.33 4.68
C SER A 421 17.52 1.64 3.91
N ALA A 422 17.24 1.56 2.59
CA ALA A 422 17.03 2.74 1.75
C ALA A 422 15.75 3.53 2.07
N PHE A 423 14.79 2.93 2.78
CA PHE A 423 13.53 3.60 3.16
C PHE A 423 13.66 4.44 4.44
N PHE A 424 14.80 4.37 5.15
CA PHE A 424 14.97 4.97 6.47
C PHE A 424 16.30 5.74 6.55
N ASP A 425 16.38 6.69 7.46
CA ASP A 425 17.68 7.23 7.87
C ASP A 425 18.46 6.20 8.70
N ALA A 426 19.78 6.39 8.79
CA ALA A 426 20.67 5.43 9.43
C ALA A 426 20.33 5.17 10.91
N ALA A 427 19.87 6.18 11.65
CA ALA A 427 19.53 6.03 13.07
C ALA A 427 18.22 5.22 13.26
N THR A 428 17.24 5.48 12.42
CA THR A 428 15.99 4.72 12.36
C THR A 428 16.26 3.27 11.97
N TRP A 429 17.08 3.03 10.95
CA TRP A 429 17.45 1.68 10.53
C TRP A 429 18.16 0.90 11.64
N ASP A 430 19.19 1.49 12.26
CA ASP A 430 19.90 0.90 13.41
C ASP A 430 18.96 0.54 14.58
N ARG A 431 17.90 1.34 14.80
CA ARG A 431 16.89 1.08 15.83
C ARG A 431 15.98 -0.07 15.44
N LEU A 432 15.52 -0.15 14.18
CA LEU A 432 14.72 -1.26 13.65
C LEU A 432 15.46 -2.59 13.77
N GLU A 433 16.73 -2.66 13.37
CA GLU A 433 17.56 -3.88 13.51
C GLU A 433 17.73 -4.30 14.97
N ARG A 434 17.86 -3.37 15.92
CA ARG A 434 17.92 -3.69 17.36
C ARG A 434 16.60 -4.25 17.85
N VAL A 435 15.48 -3.61 17.54
CA VAL A 435 14.14 -4.13 17.93
C VAL A 435 13.93 -5.52 17.34
N LYS A 436 14.31 -5.73 16.08
CA LYS A 436 14.25 -7.06 15.44
C LYS A 436 15.09 -8.08 16.20
N ALA A 437 16.34 -7.76 16.55
CA ALA A 437 17.23 -8.65 17.30
C ALA A 437 16.74 -8.97 18.72
N ASP A 438 16.00 -8.06 19.35
CA ASP A 438 15.42 -8.28 20.69
C ASP A 438 14.21 -9.22 20.64
N TRP A 439 13.38 -9.13 19.58
CA TRP A 439 12.13 -9.87 19.47
C TRP A 439 12.22 -11.13 18.60
N ASP A 440 13.15 -11.16 17.68
CA ASP A 440 13.35 -12.29 16.76
C ASP A 440 14.84 -12.44 16.39
N PRO A 441 15.68 -12.82 17.38
CA PRO A 441 17.12 -12.97 17.18
C PRO A 441 17.50 -14.05 16.17
N ASP A 442 16.63 -15.03 15.95
CA ASP A 442 16.83 -16.13 15.00
C ASP A 442 16.30 -15.81 13.60
N ASP A 443 15.78 -14.59 13.40
CA ASP A 443 15.24 -14.09 12.13
C ASP A 443 14.17 -14.99 11.50
N VAL A 444 13.25 -15.47 12.32
CA VAL A 444 12.17 -16.40 11.94
C VAL A 444 11.09 -15.73 11.12
N VAL A 445 10.72 -14.48 11.47
CA VAL A 445 9.66 -13.71 10.80
C VAL A 445 10.23 -12.88 9.66
N VAL A 446 9.69 -13.03 8.46
CA VAL A 446 10.07 -12.27 7.26
C VAL A 446 8.94 -11.34 6.87
N GLY A 447 9.24 -10.05 6.72
CA GLY A 447 8.30 -9.06 6.17
C GLY A 447 8.60 -8.69 4.72
N THR A 448 7.68 -7.98 4.09
CA THR A 448 7.97 -7.21 2.88
C THR A 448 9.07 -6.17 3.20
N HIS A 449 10.04 -5.99 2.30
CA HIS A 449 11.20 -5.15 2.60
C HIS A 449 11.79 -5.48 3.97
N HIS A 450 12.31 -6.69 4.08
CA HIS A 450 12.67 -7.34 5.33
C HIS A 450 13.71 -6.56 6.15
N VAL A 451 13.41 -6.34 7.43
CA VAL A 451 14.38 -5.85 8.43
C VAL A 451 15.05 -7.06 9.09
N PRO A 452 16.36 -7.30 8.86
CA PRO A 452 17.06 -8.45 9.43
C PRO A 452 17.39 -8.23 10.92
N ALA A 453 17.58 -9.31 11.66
CA ALA A 453 18.13 -9.22 13.01
C ALA A 453 19.62 -8.82 12.95
N ARG A 454 20.00 -7.78 13.70
CA ARG A 454 21.41 -7.38 13.80
C ARG A 454 22.23 -8.53 14.39
N ALA A 455 23.33 -8.91 13.72
CA ALA A 455 24.23 -9.90 14.23
C ALA A 455 24.72 -9.51 15.65
N ARG A 456 24.56 -10.40 16.62
CA ARG A 456 25.14 -10.19 17.96
C ARG A 456 26.66 -10.24 17.83
N ALA A 457 27.33 -9.15 18.23
CA ALA A 457 28.79 -9.04 18.21
C ALA A 457 29.46 -9.98 19.22
#